data_a1c5c28ad5f92e7930d29b44e56243e5
#
_entry.id   a1c5c28ad5f92e7930d29b44e56243e5
#
_cell.length_a   1.000
_cell.length_b   1.000
_cell.length_c   1.000
_cell.angle_alpha   90.00
_cell.angle_beta   90.00
_cell.angle_gamma   90.00
#
_symmetry.space_group_name_H-M   'P 1'
#
loop_
_entity.id
_entity.type
_entity.pdbx_description
1 polymer ?
#
loop_
_entity_poly.entity_id
_entity_poly.type
_entity_poly.pdbx_seq_one_letter_code
_entity_poly.pdbx_strand_id
1 'polypeptide(L)'
;MAAPALSPSPLSLSPRAEPVLARIKEDRRRIILPSIDNIRHDTFELERYENSAHGYNWELWCMYINPPKQWWDEGDTSAPIRTPAMIGCSFVVQRAYFGELGLLDPGMDVYGGENIELGIKVWMCGGSMEVLPCSRVAHIARLKKPYVSNIAFHTRRNALRVAEVWMDEFKTNVYQAWNIPMENHGVDYGDISERRALRKNLQCKNFEWYLDNVYPEMRRYNNTIHYGEIRNSKASHLCMDQGERDNHTATLHPCHGWGPQLGRYTADGQLYLGPLGSTGEDTRCLVDDQISHLPQLRDCEKVSNVRQKTWLFSQNESMENGASGRCLEVVPANVNFGQLLVLQPCTGQKWTIKNTIRQQLLT
;
A
#
# COMPACT_ATOMS: atom_id res chain seq x y z
N MET A 1 -18.07 -7.71 62.72
CA MET A 1 -17.64 -8.64 61.67
C MET A 1 -16.83 -7.84 60.70
N ALA A 2 -15.53 -8.02 60.72
CA ALA A 2 -14.61 -7.32 59.81
C ALA A 2 -14.53 -8.10 58.48
N ALA A 3 -14.70 -7.41 57.36
CA ALA A 3 -14.54 -8.00 56.04
C ALA A 3 -13.08 -8.43 55.81
N PRO A 4 -12.80 -9.59 55.16
CA PRO A 4 -11.45 -10.01 54.91
C PRO A 4 -10.81 -9.08 53.86
N ALA A 5 -9.62 -8.55 54.19
CA ALA A 5 -8.79 -7.82 53.30
C ALA A 5 -8.38 -8.72 52.10
N LEU A 6 -8.83 -8.38 50.92
CA LEU A 6 -8.32 -8.98 49.68
C LEU A 6 -6.83 -8.59 49.53
N SER A 7 -5.93 -9.53 49.76
CA SER A 7 -4.54 -9.38 49.39
C SER A 7 -4.48 -9.16 47.88
N PRO A 8 -3.77 -8.14 47.35
CA PRO A 8 -3.56 -8.01 45.94
C PRO A 8 -2.74 -9.21 45.50
N SER A 9 -3.26 -10.03 44.59
CA SER A 9 -2.49 -10.99 43.87
C SER A 9 -1.28 -10.26 43.28
N PRO A 10 -0.04 -10.79 43.40
CA PRO A 10 1.07 -10.21 42.69
C PRO A 10 0.71 -10.24 41.20
N LEU A 11 0.46 -9.09 40.62
CA LEU A 11 0.47 -8.92 39.17
C LEU A 11 1.82 -9.48 38.75
N SER A 12 1.82 -10.71 38.22
CA SER A 12 2.97 -11.28 37.55
C SER A 12 3.28 -10.30 36.41
N LEU A 13 4.24 -9.43 36.65
CA LEU A 13 4.85 -8.63 35.62
C LEU A 13 5.48 -9.65 34.67
N SER A 14 4.71 -10.05 33.64
CA SER A 14 5.24 -10.84 32.54
C SER A 14 6.53 -10.14 32.11
N PRO A 15 7.67 -10.82 32.05
CA PRO A 15 8.95 -10.20 31.73
C PRO A 15 8.88 -9.66 30.31
N ARG A 16 8.70 -8.35 30.16
CA ARG A 16 8.48 -7.68 28.87
C ARG A 16 9.77 -7.46 28.11
N ALA A 17 10.87 -7.31 28.83
CA ALA A 17 12.17 -7.00 28.29
C ALA A 17 13.02 -8.24 28.01
N GLU A 18 12.94 -9.27 28.83
CA GLU A 18 13.79 -10.44 28.74
C GLU A 18 13.67 -11.20 27.41
N PRO A 19 12.48 -11.46 26.87
CA PRO A 19 12.35 -12.11 25.56
C PRO A 19 12.98 -11.29 24.44
N VAL A 20 12.80 -9.95 24.50
CA VAL A 20 13.37 -9.02 23.53
C VAL A 20 14.90 -9.05 23.58
N LEU A 21 15.47 -8.95 24.79
CA LEU A 21 16.92 -8.98 25.00
C LEU A 21 17.54 -10.32 24.62
N ALA A 22 16.85 -11.43 24.86
CA ALA A 22 17.28 -12.75 24.44
C ALA A 22 17.42 -12.84 22.91
N ARG A 23 16.42 -12.36 22.16
CA ARG A 23 16.44 -12.35 20.70
C ARG A 23 17.59 -11.48 20.14
N ILE A 24 17.83 -10.30 20.73
CA ILE A 24 18.93 -9.40 20.32
C ILE A 24 20.28 -10.02 20.69
N LYS A 25 20.38 -10.76 21.79
CA LYS A 25 21.61 -11.46 22.18
C LYS A 25 21.97 -12.60 21.21
N GLU A 26 20.98 -13.29 20.65
CA GLU A 26 21.20 -14.32 19.63
C GLU A 26 21.74 -13.73 18.32
N ASP A 27 21.15 -12.61 17.85
CA ASP A 27 21.66 -11.84 16.72
C ASP A 27 21.41 -10.35 16.94
N ARG A 28 22.48 -9.58 17.12
CA ARG A 28 22.44 -8.13 17.37
C ARG A 28 21.83 -7.31 16.20
N ARG A 29 21.70 -7.93 15.03
CA ARG A 29 21.13 -7.28 13.82
C ARG A 29 19.62 -7.43 13.73
N ARG A 30 18.98 -7.91 14.77
CA ARG A 30 17.50 -7.94 14.87
C ARG A 30 16.96 -6.63 15.40
N ILE A 31 15.86 -6.20 14.81
CA ILE A 31 14.98 -5.18 15.38
C ILE A 31 13.75 -5.90 15.91
N ILE A 32 13.47 -5.72 17.19
CA ILE A 32 12.38 -6.42 17.89
C ILE A 32 11.24 -5.45 18.19
N LEU A 33 10.05 -5.83 17.82
CA LEU A 33 8.82 -5.11 18.03
C LEU A 33 7.97 -5.84 19.09
N PRO A 34 7.37 -5.13 20.05
CA PRO A 34 6.31 -5.72 20.85
C PRO A 34 5.04 -5.85 20.04
N SER A 35 4.17 -6.80 20.39
CA SER A 35 2.77 -6.77 19.97
C SER A 35 2.06 -5.58 20.58
N ILE A 36 1.16 -4.94 19.84
CA ILE A 36 0.51 -3.69 20.23
C ILE A 36 -0.96 -3.96 20.51
N ASP A 37 -1.37 -3.75 21.77
CA ASP A 37 -2.77 -3.76 22.19
C ASP A 37 -3.36 -2.36 22.10
N ASN A 38 -4.69 -2.24 22.20
CA ASN A 38 -5.38 -0.97 22.25
C ASN A 38 -5.81 -0.64 23.67
N ILE A 39 -5.77 0.65 24.03
CA ILE A 39 -6.42 1.19 25.22
C ILE A 39 -7.49 2.16 24.75
N ARG A 40 -8.72 1.95 25.18
CA ARG A 40 -9.82 2.87 24.89
C ARG A 40 -9.52 4.22 25.54
N HIS A 41 -9.70 5.29 24.78
CA HIS A 41 -9.40 6.66 25.28
C HIS A 41 -10.43 7.17 26.28
N ASP A 42 -11.63 6.60 26.32
CA ASP A 42 -12.77 6.99 27.15
C ASP A 42 -12.85 6.20 28.46
N THR A 43 -12.64 4.89 28.42
CA THR A 43 -12.76 4.00 29.59
C THR A 43 -11.42 3.51 30.12
N PHE A 44 -10.32 3.68 29.37
CA PHE A 44 -9.00 3.11 29.62
C PHE A 44 -8.99 1.57 29.69
N GLU A 45 -10.02 0.92 29.17
CA GLU A 45 -10.06 -0.54 29.05
C GLU A 45 -9.00 -1.02 28.04
N LEU A 46 -8.31 -2.09 28.42
CA LEU A 46 -7.34 -2.76 27.56
C LEU A 46 -8.07 -3.72 26.62
N GLU A 47 -7.93 -3.49 25.33
CA GLU A 47 -8.41 -4.37 24.27
C GLU A 47 -7.21 -5.10 23.66
N ARG A 48 -7.13 -6.41 23.89
CA ARG A 48 -6.06 -7.21 23.29
C ARG A 48 -6.25 -7.32 21.79
N TYR A 49 -5.19 -6.99 21.05
CA TYR A 49 -5.15 -7.16 19.59
C TYR A 49 -4.61 -8.54 19.22
N GLU A 50 -5.05 -9.07 18.08
CA GLU A 50 -4.57 -10.36 17.56
C GLU A 50 -3.10 -10.31 17.21
N ASN A 51 -2.44 -11.49 17.21
CA ASN A 51 -1.08 -11.61 16.76
C ASN A 51 -0.99 -11.27 15.25
N SER A 52 -0.16 -10.31 14.92
CA SER A 52 -0.08 -9.74 13.58
C SER A 52 1.37 -9.45 13.20
N ALA A 53 1.67 -9.58 11.93
CA ALA A 53 2.84 -8.95 11.34
C ALA A 53 2.49 -7.50 10.92
N HIS A 54 3.49 -6.72 10.58
CA HIS A 54 3.34 -5.34 10.15
C HIS A 54 3.80 -5.19 8.69
N GLY A 55 2.88 -4.80 7.83
CA GLY A 55 3.14 -4.51 6.43
C GLY A 55 2.87 -3.05 6.07
N TYR A 56 2.79 -2.79 4.78
CA TYR A 56 2.46 -1.48 4.23
C TYR A 56 1.89 -1.63 2.81
N ASN A 57 1.20 -0.59 2.34
CA ASN A 57 0.72 -0.51 0.96
C ASN A 57 1.66 0.34 0.08
N TRP A 58 1.36 0.47 -1.21
CA TRP A 58 2.18 1.25 -2.14
C TRP A 58 2.11 2.78 -1.95
N GLU A 59 1.17 3.29 -1.17
CA GLU A 59 1.20 4.66 -0.65
C GLU A 59 2.16 4.82 0.53
N LEU A 60 2.76 3.74 1.00
CA LEU A 60 3.60 3.63 2.19
C LEU A 60 2.86 3.99 3.49
N TRP A 61 1.58 3.61 3.57
CA TRP A 61 0.86 3.52 4.83
C TRP A 61 1.11 2.15 5.45
N CYS A 62 1.54 2.14 6.70
CA CYS A 62 1.68 0.89 7.44
C CYS A 62 0.31 0.31 7.85
N MET A 63 0.25 -1.02 7.93
CA MET A 63 -0.95 -1.76 8.30
C MET A 63 -0.59 -3.06 9.02
N TYR A 64 -1.52 -3.57 9.81
CA TYR A 64 -1.43 -4.94 10.29
C TYR A 64 -1.72 -5.90 9.15
N ILE A 65 -0.91 -6.95 9.06
CA ILE A 65 -1.09 -8.05 8.10
C ILE A 65 -1.07 -9.37 8.85
N ASN A 66 -1.57 -10.42 8.22
CA ASN A 66 -1.49 -11.76 8.79
C ASN A 66 -0.04 -12.18 8.98
N PRO A 67 0.30 -12.90 10.06
CA PRO A 67 1.57 -13.59 10.16
C PRO A 67 1.82 -14.48 8.94
N PRO A 68 3.09 -14.71 8.55
CA PRO A 68 3.42 -15.62 7.45
C PRO A 68 2.77 -17.01 7.65
N LYS A 69 2.35 -17.64 6.55
CA LYS A 69 1.70 -18.96 6.62
C LYS A 69 2.51 -19.98 7.43
N GLN A 70 3.83 -19.98 7.26
CA GLN A 70 4.71 -20.88 8.00
C GLN A 70 4.56 -20.74 9.51
N TRP A 71 4.40 -19.52 10.04
CA TRP A 71 4.21 -19.28 11.47
C TRP A 71 2.92 -19.93 12.01
N TRP A 72 1.85 -19.90 11.21
CA TRP A 72 0.59 -20.58 11.56
C TRP A 72 0.73 -22.10 11.50
N ASP A 73 1.44 -22.62 10.51
CA ASP A 73 1.65 -24.06 10.31
C ASP A 73 2.49 -24.68 11.44
N GLU A 74 3.41 -23.92 12.05
CA GLU A 74 4.22 -24.34 13.20
C GLU A 74 3.41 -24.46 14.50
N GLY A 75 2.26 -23.79 14.61
CA GLY A 75 1.30 -23.91 15.71
C GLY A 75 1.75 -23.29 17.05
N ASP A 76 2.95 -22.73 17.15
CA ASP A 76 3.41 -22.00 18.34
C ASP A 76 3.07 -20.52 18.25
N THR A 77 1.94 -20.13 18.81
CA THR A 77 1.47 -18.73 18.82
C THR A 77 2.30 -17.79 19.69
N SER A 78 3.32 -18.28 20.38
CA SER A 78 4.29 -17.48 21.14
C SER A 78 5.57 -17.21 20.38
N ALA A 79 5.80 -17.91 19.27
CA ALA A 79 6.99 -17.78 18.44
C ALA A 79 7.11 -16.37 17.82
N PRO A 80 8.35 -15.88 17.58
CA PRO A 80 8.57 -14.60 16.90
C PRO A 80 7.94 -14.57 15.50
N ILE A 81 7.26 -13.47 15.16
CA ILE A 81 6.64 -13.26 13.85
C ILE A 81 7.57 -12.41 13.00
N ARG A 82 8.11 -12.96 11.91
CA ARG A 82 8.86 -12.17 10.92
C ARG A 82 7.94 -11.13 10.29
N THR A 83 8.43 -9.89 10.15
CA THR A 83 7.60 -8.77 9.70
C THR A 83 8.36 -7.87 8.71
N PRO A 84 7.73 -7.47 7.59
CA PRO A 84 8.35 -6.62 6.57
C PRO A 84 8.74 -5.22 7.07
N ALA A 85 7.92 -4.64 7.94
CA ALA A 85 8.06 -3.29 8.43
C ALA A 85 7.57 -3.18 9.88
N MET A 86 7.46 -1.97 10.40
CA MET A 86 6.86 -1.71 11.71
C MET A 86 5.73 -0.69 11.61
N ILE A 87 4.70 -0.82 12.46
CA ILE A 87 3.62 0.18 12.56
C ILE A 87 4.11 1.48 13.22
N GLY A 88 5.20 1.44 13.93
CA GLY A 88 5.69 2.52 14.76
C GLY A 88 5.46 2.23 16.24
N CYS A 89 5.26 3.23 17.08
CA CYS A 89 5.06 3.16 18.51
C CYS A 89 6.33 2.80 19.30
N SER A 90 6.86 1.59 19.20
CA SER A 90 8.06 1.18 19.92
C SER A 90 8.81 0.04 19.22
N PHE A 91 10.11 0.06 19.36
CA PHE A 91 11.00 -1.03 18.92
C PHE A 91 12.25 -1.07 19.79
N VAL A 92 12.90 -2.19 19.81
CA VAL A 92 14.18 -2.38 20.51
C VAL A 92 15.23 -2.86 19.52
N VAL A 93 16.39 -2.23 19.56
CA VAL A 93 17.53 -2.53 18.69
C VAL A 93 18.83 -2.33 19.43
N GLN A 94 19.86 -3.06 19.06
CA GLN A 94 21.21 -2.88 19.61
C GLN A 94 21.76 -1.52 19.12
N ARG A 95 22.19 -0.65 20.05
CA ARG A 95 22.53 0.75 19.78
C ARG A 95 23.60 0.93 18.70
N ALA A 96 24.67 0.13 18.75
CA ALA A 96 25.74 0.25 17.75
C ALA A 96 25.24 -0.19 16.37
N TYR A 97 24.45 -1.26 16.29
CA TYR A 97 23.85 -1.71 15.01
C TYR A 97 22.91 -0.65 14.41
N PHE A 98 22.11 0.02 15.24
CA PHE A 98 21.25 1.12 14.75
C PHE A 98 22.08 2.28 14.16
N GLY A 99 23.22 2.60 14.78
CA GLY A 99 24.20 3.54 14.23
C GLY A 99 24.83 3.06 12.91
N GLU A 100 25.22 1.78 12.84
CA GLU A 100 25.76 1.16 11.62
C GLU A 100 24.75 1.22 10.44
N LEU A 101 23.47 1.04 10.72
CA LEU A 101 22.39 1.23 9.74
C LEU A 101 22.16 2.68 9.29
N GLY A 102 22.86 3.65 9.90
CA GLY A 102 22.73 5.08 9.59
C GLY A 102 21.48 5.72 10.14
N LEU A 103 20.95 5.22 11.26
CA LEU A 103 19.76 5.75 11.96
C LEU A 103 18.53 5.86 11.05
N LEU A 104 17.56 6.70 11.41
CA LEU A 104 16.44 7.08 10.54
C LEU A 104 16.87 8.16 9.53
N ASP A 105 16.12 8.33 8.46
CA ASP A 105 16.39 9.38 7.47
C ASP A 105 16.06 10.77 8.04
N PRO A 106 17.07 11.64 8.28
CA PRO A 106 16.84 12.97 8.85
C PRO A 106 16.15 13.93 7.87
N GLY A 107 16.07 13.58 6.59
CA GLY A 107 15.37 14.36 5.57
C GLY A 107 13.87 14.14 5.54
N MET A 108 13.33 13.23 6.35
CA MET A 108 11.88 13.02 6.48
C MET A 108 11.24 14.09 7.35
N ASP A 109 9.98 14.41 7.04
CA ASP A 109 9.23 15.51 7.61
C ASP A 109 7.99 15.00 8.35
N VAL A 110 7.67 15.59 9.48
CA VAL A 110 6.45 15.50 10.28
C VAL A 110 5.95 14.07 10.56
N TYR A 111 5.60 13.26 9.54
CA TYR A 111 4.94 11.98 9.76
C TYR A 111 5.05 11.03 8.55
N GLY A 112 5.29 9.75 8.83
CA GLY A 112 5.21 8.63 7.88
C GLY A 112 6.48 8.40 7.09
N GLY A 113 6.67 7.16 6.68
CA GLY A 113 7.81 6.70 5.88
C GLY A 113 8.99 6.17 6.69
N GLU A 114 9.29 6.73 7.86
CA GLU A 114 10.44 6.35 8.69
C GLU A 114 10.41 4.87 9.14
N ASN A 115 9.24 4.41 9.49
CA ASN A 115 8.98 3.05 9.94
C ASN A 115 9.11 2.02 8.80
N ILE A 116 8.73 2.39 7.60
CA ILE A 116 8.84 1.56 6.40
C ILE A 116 10.29 1.58 5.88
N GLU A 117 10.91 2.77 5.85
CA GLU A 117 12.34 2.92 5.53
C GLU A 117 13.20 2.02 6.40
N LEU A 118 12.96 2.03 7.72
CA LEU A 118 13.72 1.20 8.65
C LEU A 118 13.52 -0.28 8.38
N GLY A 119 12.27 -0.72 8.11
CA GLY A 119 11.97 -2.11 7.78
C GLY A 119 12.68 -2.58 6.52
N ILE A 120 12.53 -1.83 5.42
CA ILE A 120 13.19 -2.14 4.15
C ILE A 120 14.72 -2.17 4.32
N LYS A 121 15.28 -1.14 4.95
CA LYS A 121 16.71 -0.99 5.18
C LYS A 121 17.30 -2.16 5.98
N VAL A 122 16.70 -2.50 7.12
CA VAL A 122 17.25 -3.56 7.97
C VAL A 122 17.31 -4.90 7.24
N TRP A 123 16.25 -5.24 6.50
CA TRP A 123 16.22 -6.48 5.74
C TRP A 123 17.19 -6.50 4.56
N MET A 124 17.19 -5.45 3.75
CA MET A 124 18.07 -5.38 2.58
C MET A 124 19.54 -5.35 2.98
N CYS A 125 19.89 -4.77 4.13
CA CYS A 125 21.26 -4.64 4.60
C CYS A 125 21.70 -5.75 5.58
N GLY A 126 21.02 -6.90 5.57
CA GLY A 126 21.48 -8.14 6.21
C GLY A 126 21.06 -8.32 7.66
N GLY A 127 20.11 -7.56 8.18
CA GLY A 127 19.45 -7.77 9.47
C GLY A 127 18.07 -8.42 9.32
N SER A 128 17.26 -8.32 10.37
CA SER A 128 15.88 -8.81 10.38
C SER A 128 14.98 -8.01 11.32
N MET A 129 13.68 -8.18 11.17
CA MET A 129 12.66 -7.54 12.01
C MET A 129 11.62 -8.57 12.45
N GLU A 130 11.28 -8.57 13.75
CA GLU A 130 10.39 -9.55 14.35
C GLU A 130 9.43 -8.89 15.33
N VAL A 131 8.16 -9.31 15.32
CA VAL A 131 7.18 -9.02 16.38
C VAL A 131 7.19 -10.15 17.40
N LEU A 132 7.29 -9.82 18.68
CA LEU A 132 7.22 -10.81 19.77
C LEU A 132 5.83 -10.82 20.42
N PRO A 133 5.04 -11.91 20.26
CA PRO A 133 3.69 -12.02 20.83
C PRO A 133 3.65 -11.94 22.37
N CYS A 134 4.73 -12.41 23.03
CA CYS A 134 4.86 -12.42 24.49
C CYS A 134 5.32 -11.08 25.07
N SER A 135 5.88 -10.17 24.27
CA SER A 135 6.22 -8.79 24.67
C SER A 135 5.15 -7.85 24.16
N ARG A 136 4.37 -7.26 25.08
CA ARG A 136 3.20 -6.46 24.70
C ARG A 136 3.26 -5.05 25.28
N VAL A 137 2.90 -4.09 24.45
CA VAL A 137 2.64 -2.69 24.84
C VAL A 137 1.23 -2.31 24.43
N ALA A 138 0.68 -1.26 25.00
CA ALA A 138 -0.64 -0.82 24.64
C ALA A 138 -0.63 0.64 24.20
N HIS A 139 -1.42 0.95 23.16
CA HIS A 139 -1.53 2.26 22.54
C HIS A 139 -2.90 2.88 22.81
N ILE A 140 -2.92 4.09 23.36
CA ILE A 140 -4.15 4.86 23.54
C ILE A 140 -4.50 5.53 22.21
N ALA A 141 -5.62 5.12 21.60
CA ALA A 141 -6.12 5.74 20.38
C ALA A 141 -6.50 7.21 20.63
N ARG A 142 -6.00 8.12 19.79
CA ARG A 142 -6.28 9.55 19.94
C ARG A 142 -7.48 9.94 19.10
N LEU A 143 -8.42 10.67 19.68
CA LEU A 143 -9.54 11.29 18.95
C LEU A 143 -9.06 12.44 18.03
N LYS A 144 -8.09 13.21 18.51
CA LYS A 144 -7.50 14.32 17.77
C LYS A 144 -5.99 14.09 17.61
N LYS A 145 -5.52 14.09 16.39
CA LYS A 145 -4.09 14.00 16.10
C LYS A 145 -3.44 15.37 16.32
N PRO A 146 -2.29 15.45 17.00
CA PRO A 146 -1.60 16.72 17.27
C PRO A 146 -0.82 17.26 16.05
N TYR A 147 -1.04 16.67 14.89
CA TYR A 147 -0.32 17.00 13.66
C TYR A 147 -1.03 18.11 12.89
N VAL A 148 -0.25 18.80 12.04
CA VAL A 148 -0.77 19.80 11.11
C VAL A 148 -1.80 19.21 10.15
N SER A 149 -2.68 20.06 9.63
CA SER A 149 -3.80 19.68 8.76
C SER A 149 -3.39 19.02 7.43
N ASN A 150 -2.12 19.17 6.99
CA ASN A 150 -1.65 18.67 5.70
C ASN A 150 -0.74 17.43 5.80
N ILE A 151 -1.16 16.44 6.59
CA ILE A 151 -0.42 15.18 6.76
C ILE A 151 -0.15 14.48 5.41
N ALA A 152 -1.12 14.47 4.50
CA ALA A 152 -0.99 13.81 3.20
C ALA A 152 0.18 14.35 2.37
N PHE A 153 0.46 15.65 2.47
CA PHE A 153 1.62 16.25 1.81
C PHE A 153 2.94 15.68 2.36
N HIS A 154 3.11 15.68 3.67
CA HIS A 154 4.32 15.18 4.32
C HIS A 154 4.51 13.66 4.12
N THR A 155 3.45 12.88 4.24
CA THR A 155 3.50 11.44 4.01
C THR A 155 3.89 11.11 2.57
N ARG A 156 3.31 11.80 1.57
CA ARG A 156 3.67 11.64 0.16
C ARG A 156 5.13 12.03 -0.11
N ARG A 157 5.58 13.16 0.45
CA ARG A 157 6.97 13.60 0.35
C ARG A 157 7.94 12.54 0.89
N ASN A 158 7.67 12.01 2.08
CA ASN A 158 8.48 10.98 2.70
C ASN A 158 8.41 9.65 1.93
N ALA A 159 7.24 9.29 1.41
CA ALA A 159 7.08 8.11 0.57
C ALA A 159 7.96 8.16 -0.68
N LEU A 160 8.08 9.32 -1.33
CA LEU A 160 8.98 9.49 -2.47
C LEU A 160 10.45 9.38 -2.07
N ARG A 161 10.85 9.86 -0.89
CA ARG A 161 12.22 9.64 -0.39
C ARG A 161 12.54 8.16 -0.25
N VAL A 162 11.64 7.39 0.38
CA VAL A 162 11.79 5.93 0.52
C VAL A 162 11.87 5.26 -0.84
N ALA A 163 10.94 5.59 -1.73
CA ALA A 163 10.86 5.01 -3.07
C ALA A 163 12.14 5.25 -3.89
N GLU A 164 12.63 6.49 -3.91
CA GLU A 164 13.80 6.89 -4.67
C GLU A 164 15.14 6.35 -4.13
N VAL A 165 15.20 6.03 -2.84
CA VAL A 165 16.40 5.47 -2.20
C VAL A 165 16.38 3.95 -2.22
N TRP A 166 15.24 3.31 -1.93
CA TRP A 166 15.21 1.91 -1.54
C TRP A 166 14.47 0.98 -2.50
N MET A 167 13.56 1.47 -3.36
CA MET A 167 12.62 0.61 -4.08
C MET A 167 12.98 0.30 -5.54
N ASP A 168 14.14 0.75 -6.00
CA ASP A 168 14.64 0.51 -7.36
C ASP A 168 13.56 0.81 -8.43
N GLU A 169 13.33 -0.08 -9.38
CA GLU A 169 12.27 0.05 -10.40
C GLU A 169 10.85 0.03 -9.83
N PHE A 170 10.64 -0.61 -8.67
CA PHE A 170 9.32 -0.68 -8.02
C PHE A 170 8.85 0.65 -7.44
N LYS A 171 9.70 1.67 -7.41
CA LYS A 171 9.29 3.04 -7.08
C LYS A 171 8.11 3.52 -7.92
N THR A 172 7.98 3.02 -9.15
CA THR A 172 6.85 3.32 -10.04
C THR A 172 5.50 3.04 -9.40
N ASN A 173 5.40 2.00 -8.56
CA ASN A 173 4.16 1.66 -7.87
C ASN A 173 3.78 2.71 -6.82
N VAL A 174 4.76 3.34 -6.17
CA VAL A 174 4.51 4.45 -5.23
C VAL A 174 3.96 5.66 -5.99
N TYR A 175 4.53 6.01 -7.14
CA TYR A 175 4.03 7.10 -7.97
C TYR A 175 2.61 6.82 -8.48
N GLN A 176 2.33 5.58 -8.89
CA GLN A 176 0.98 5.16 -9.28
C GLN A 176 -0.01 5.31 -8.12
N ALA A 177 0.33 4.80 -6.93
CA ALA A 177 -0.54 4.85 -5.76
C ALA A 177 -0.88 6.30 -5.33
N TRP A 178 0.09 7.21 -5.44
CA TRP A 178 -0.11 8.64 -5.16
C TRP A 178 -0.69 9.43 -6.35
N ASN A 179 -0.96 8.79 -7.48
CA ASN A 179 -1.50 9.41 -8.70
C ASN A 179 -0.69 10.65 -9.16
N ILE A 180 0.60 10.55 -9.11
CA ILE A 180 1.53 11.61 -9.53
C ILE A 180 2.43 11.11 -10.68
N PRO A 181 2.82 11.98 -11.62
CA PRO A 181 3.70 11.59 -12.72
C PRO A 181 5.09 11.21 -12.21
N MET A 182 5.80 10.38 -12.95
CA MET A 182 7.19 10.00 -12.64
C MET A 182 8.17 11.16 -12.77
N GLU A 183 7.87 12.10 -13.67
CA GLU A 183 8.68 13.29 -13.94
C GLU A 183 7.85 14.55 -13.70
N ASN A 184 8.48 15.63 -13.26
CA ASN A 184 7.83 16.92 -13.03
C ASN A 184 6.61 16.86 -12.09
N HIS A 185 6.69 15.99 -11.07
CA HIS A 185 5.59 15.71 -10.14
C HIS A 185 5.30 16.85 -9.14
N GLY A 186 6.15 17.88 -9.09
CA GLY A 186 5.94 19.05 -8.24
C GLY A 186 6.12 18.82 -6.72
N VAL A 187 6.60 17.65 -6.30
CA VAL A 187 6.88 17.35 -4.90
C VAL A 187 8.37 17.45 -4.65
N ASP A 188 8.78 18.40 -3.85
CA ASP A 188 10.16 18.49 -3.39
C ASP A 188 10.36 17.53 -2.21
N TYR A 189 11.05 16.42 -2.44
CA TYR A 189 11.42 15.45 -1.41
C TYR A 189 12.86 15.69 -0.85
N GLY A 190 13.52 16.78 -1.25
CA GLY A 190 14.83 17.17 -0.79
C GLY A 190 15.98 16.30 -1.28
N ASP A 191 17.18 16.56 -0.81
CA ASP A 191 18.37 15.79 -1.17
C ASP A 191 18.35 14.38 -0.54
N ILE A 192 18.61 13.36 -1.37
CA ILE A 192 18.70 11.95 -0.99
C ILE A 192 20.07 11.33 -1.27
N SER A 193 21.05 12.14 -1.64
CA SER A 193 22.39 11.67 -2.05
C SER A 193 23.09 10.91 -0.92
N GLU A 194 23.02 11.43 0.30
CA GLU A 194 23.58 10.77 1.49
C GLU A 194 22.96 9.40 1.76
N ARG A 195 21.61 9.29 1.62
CA ARG A 195 20.91 8.02 1.83
C ARG A 195 21.24 7.00 0.75
N ARG A 196 21.38 7.42 -0.51
CA ARG A 196 21.87 6.55 -1.60
C ARG A 196 23.29 6.08 -1.37
N ALA A 197 24.18 6.98 -0.93
CA ALA A 197 25.55 6.64 -0.56
C ALA A 197 25.59 5.64 0.61
N LEU A 198 24.78 5.84 1.64
CA LEU A 198 24.62 4.91 2.77
C LEU A 198 24.23 3.51 2.28
N ARG A 199 23.17 3.40 1.46
CA ARG A 199 22.72 2.13 0.88
C ARG A 199 23.84 1.40 0.13
N LYS A 200 24.59 2.15 -0.69
CA LYS A 200 25.74 1.63 -1.44
C LYS A 200 26.86 1.15 -0.51
N ASN A 201 27.21 1.94 0.50
CA ASN A 201 28.28 1.61 1.44
C ASN A 201 27.95 0.39 2.29
N LEU A 202 26.68 0.19 2.65
CA LEU A 202 26.18 -0.98 3.37
C LEU A 202 26.07 -2.22 2.48
N GLN A 203 26.29 -2.09 1.17
CA GLN A 203 26.16 -3.18 0.19
C GLN A 203 24.81 -3.92 0.28
N CYS A 204 23.73 -3.14 0.45
CA CYS A 204 22.40 -3.69 0.62
C CYS A 204 21.93 -4.41 -0.66
N LYS A 205 21.11 -5.44 -0.47
CA LYS A 205 20.41 -6.14 -1.55
C LYS A 205 19.45 -5.21 -2.29
N ASN A 206 18.96 -5.63 -3.46
CA ASN A 206 17.95 -4.90 -4.21
C ASN A 206 16.55 -5.11 -3.62
N PHE A 207 15.61 -4.27 -4.04
CA PHE A 207 14.24 -4.30 -3.52
C PHE A 207 13.46 -5.53 -4.02
N GLU A 208 13.80 -6.07 -5.21
CA GLU A 208 13.22 -7.31 -5.70
C GLU A 208 13.51 -8.47 -4.74
N TRP A 209 14.76 -8.59 -4.26
CA TRP A 209 15.10 -9.57 -3.23
C TRP A 209 14.24 -9.39 -1.96
N TYR A 210 13.99 -8.14 -1.55
CA TYR A 210 13.13 -7.87 -0.39
C TYR A 210 11.70 -8.36 -0.63
N LEU A 211 11.14 -8.11 -1.80
CA LEU A 211 9.81 -8.61 -2.16
C LEU A 211 9.76 -10.14 -2.20
N ASP A 212 10.80 -10.79 -2.71
CA ASP A 212 10.83 -12.26 -2.82
C ASP A 212 11.00 -12.97 -1.47
N ASN A 213 11.76 -12.38 -0.54
CA ASN A 213 12.21 -13.07 0.66
C ASN A 213 11.60 -12.55 1.96
N VAL A 214 11.04 -11.34 1.94
CA VAL A 214 10.53 -10.66 3.13
C VAL A 214 9.04 -10.35 3.02
N TYR A 215 8.58 -9.87 1.86
CA TYR A 215 7.19 -9.48 1.65
C TYR A 215 6.64 -10.05 0.33
N PRO A 216 6.64 -11.39 0.16
CA PRO A 216 6.23 -12.03 -1.10
C PRO A 216 4.75 -11.82 -1.44
N GLU A 217 3.91 -11.55 -0.44
CA GLU A 217 2.49 -11.29 -0.63
C GLU A 217 2.21 -9.91 -1.23
N MET A 218 3.20 -9.00 -1.23
CA MET A 218 3.03 -7.65 -1.77
C MET A 218 2.91 -7.69 -3.29
N ARG A 219 1.77 -7.26 -3.81
CA ARG A 219 1.51 -7.26 -5.25
C ARG A 219 2.46 -6.35 -6.01
N ARG A 220 2.88 -6.80 -7.17
CA ARG A 220 3.75 -6.07 -8.11
C ARG A 220 2.93 -5.61 -9.30
N TYR A 221 3.15 -4.38 -9.74
CA TYR A 221 2.40 -3.75 -10.83
C TYR A 221 3.35 -3.35 -11.97
N ASN A 222 4.12 -4.32 -12.48
CA ASN A 222 5.24 -4.09 -13.42
C ASN A 222 4.79 -3.85 -14.85
N ASN A 223 3.54 -4.24 -15.22
CA ASN A 223 3.04 -4.18 -16.59
C ASN A 223 2.17 -2.95 -16.88
N THR A 224 2.19 -1.94 -16.02
CA THR A 224 1.42 -0.71 -16.20
C THR A 224 2.04 0.16 -17.29
N ILE A 225 1.22 0.61 -18.25
CA ILE A 225 1.61 1.60 -19.26
C ILE A 225 1.06 2.99 -18.92
N HIS A 226 -0.24 3.06 -18.56
CA HIS A 226 -0.90 4.31 -18.18
C HIS A 226 -1.59 4.17 -16.83
N TYR A 227 -1.64 5.26 -16.05
CA TYR A 227 -2.29 5.27 -14.74
C TYR A 227 -2.84 6.65 -14.35
N GLY A 228 -3.77 6.65 -13.42
CA GLY A 228 -4.40 7.86 -12.87
C GLY A 228 -5.83 8.04 -13.33
N GLU A 229 -6.31 9.28 -13.28
CA GLU A 229 -7.68 9.60 -13.68
C GLU A 229 -7.91 9.31 -15.16
N ILE A 230 -9.04 8.67 -15.47
CA ILE A 230 -9.47 8.33 -16.83
C ILE A 230 -10.61 9.26 -17.20
N ARG A 231 -10.44 10.05 -18.27
CA ARG A 231 -11.35 11.10 -18.69
C ARG A 231 -11.84 10.89 -20.11
N ASN A 232 -13.13 11.20 -20.33
CA ASN A 232 -13.73 11.19 -21.65
C ASN A 232 -13.78 12.60 -22.24
N SER A 233 -13.61 12.74 -23.56
CA SER A 233 -13.64 14.03 -24.27
C SER A 233 -14.98 14.77 -24.18
N LYS A 234 -16.11 14.06 -24.04
CA LYS A 234 -17.45 14.65 -23.90
C LYS A 234 -17.79 15.10 -22.47
N ALA A 235 -17.09 14.55 -21.46
CA ALA A 235 -17.35 14.85 -20.06
C ALA A 235 -16.05 14.99 -19.27
N SER A 236 -15.16 15.89 -19.70
CA SER A 236 -13.79 16.02 -19.15
C SER A 236 -13.72 16.41 -17.66
N HIS A 237 -14.81 16.92 -17.08
CA HIS A 237 -14.93 17.22 -15.66
C HIS A 237 -15.29 16.00 -14.80
N LEU A 238 -15.70 14.90 -15.44
CA LEU A 238 -15.97 13.61 -14.81
C LEU A 238 -14.83 12.62 -15.10
N CYS A 239 -14.52 11.82 -14.10
CA CYS A 239 -13.56 10.74 -14.17
C CYS A 239 -14.28 9.40 -14.02
N MET A 240 -13.74 8.38 -14.66
CA MET A 240 -14.18 7.01 -14.40
C MET A 240 -13.89 6.67 -12.93
N ASP A 241 -14.87 6.07 -12.28
CA ASP A 241 -14.86 5.78 -10.86
C ASP A 241 -15.32 4.34 -10.63
N GLN A 242 -14.74 3.68 -9.66
CA GLN A 242 -15.09 2.30 -9.31
C GLN A 242 -16.53 2.19 -8.77
N GLY A 243 -17.14 3.32 -8.37
CA GLY A 243 -18.47 3.36 -7.78
C GLY A 243 -18.54 2.75 -6.39
N GLU A 244 -19.75 2.46 -5.94
CA GLU A 244 -19.97 1.75 -4.68
C GLU A 244 -19.46 0.30 -4.77
N ARG A 245 -18.88 -0.19 -3.69
CA ARG A 245 -18.19 -1.49 -3.64
C ARG A 245 -19.08 -2.66 -4.06
N ASP A 246 -20.37 -2.57 -3.78
CA ASP A 246 -21.34 -3.65 -4.04
C ASP A 246 -21.98 -3.59 -5.44
N ASN A 247 -21.78 -2.50 -6.19
CA ASN A 247 -22.46 -2.27 -7.45
C ASN A 247 -21.79 -2.95 -8.66
N HIS A 248 -20.57 -3.43 -8.54
CA HIS A 248 -19.81 -4.15 -9.58
C HIS A 248 -19.82 -3.50 -10.99
N THR A 249 -20.13 -2.21 -11.11
CA THR A 249 -20.13 -1.44 -12.35
C THR A 249 -19.29 -0.18 -12.19
N ALA A 250 -18.52 0.16 -13.22
CA ALA A 250 -17.81 1.42 -13.25
C ALA A 250 -18.82 2.57 -13.52
N THR A 251 -18.59 3.71 -12.90
CA THR A 251 -19.43 4.90 -12.96
C THR A 251 -18.63 6.14 -13.35
N LEU A 252 -19.28 7.29 -13.38
CA LEU A 252 -18.65 8.60 -13.55
C LEU A 252 -18.87 9.44 -12.29
N HIS A 253 -17.83 10.12 -11.84
CA HIS A 253 -17.88 11.02 -10.69
C HIS A 253 -17.01 12.27 -10.95
N PRO A 254 -17.30 13.45 -10.36
CA PRO A 254 -16.39 14.59 -10.43
C PRO A 254 -14.96 14.20 -10.08
N CYS A 255 -14.00 14.64 -10.89
CA CYS A 255 -12.62 14.22 -10.76
C CYS A 255 -12.00 14.72 -9.46
N HIS A 256 -11.46 13.80 -8.65
CA HIS A 256 -10.73 14.09 -7.42
C HIS A 256 -9.39 13.37 -7.33
N GLY A 257 -9.15 12.33 -8.16
CA GLY A 257 -7.86 11.65 -8.28
C GLY A 257 -7.48 10.73 -7.10
N TRP A 258 -8.43 10.40 -6.24
CA TRP A 258 -8.21 9.48 -5.10
C TRP A 258 -8.64 8.05 -5.43
N GLY A 259 -8.23 7.11 -4.61
CA GLY A 259 -8.41 5.67 -4.70
C GLY A 259 -9.45 5.13 -5.71
N PRO A 260 -10.77 5.41 -5.59
CA PRO A 260 -11.77 4.90 -6.52
C PRO A 260 -11.58 5.30 -7.98
N GLN A 261 -10.84 6.40 -8.26
CA GLN A 261 -10.57 6.92 -9.61
C GLN A 261 -9.18 6.58 -10.13
N LEU A 262 -8.40 5.79 -9.40
CA LEU A 262 -7.11 5.33 -9.88
C LEU A 262 -7.32 4.27 -10.95
N GLY A 263 -7.19 4.67 -12.21
CA GLY A 263 -7.16 3.76 -13.34
C GLY A 263 -5.76 3.25 -13.61
N ARG A 264 -5.66 2.02 -14.11
CA ARG A 264 -4.39 1.42 -14.52
C ARG A 264 -4.60 0.60 -15.79
N TYR A 265 -3.98 1.02 -16.87
CA TYR A 265 -3.98 0.30 -18.14
C TYR A 265 -2.65 -0.42 -18.33
N THR A 266 -2.73 -1.70 -18.68
CA THR A 266 -1.57 -2.61 -18.73
C THR A 266 -1.11 -2.90 -20.16
N ALA A 267 0.10 -3.45 -20.28
CA ALA A 267 0.65 -3.92 -21.55
C ALA A 267 -0.22 -5.03 -22.20
N ASP A 268 -0.95 -5.79 -21.37
CA ASP A 268 -1.87 -6.84 -21.83
C ASP A 268 -3.25 -6.28 -22.25
N GLY A 269 -3.40 -4.96 -22.27
CA GLY A 269 -4.65 -4.29 -22.64
C GLY A 269 -5.73 -4.37 -21.58
N GLN A 270 -5.41 -4.68 -20.32
CA GLN A 270 -6.39 -4.73 -19.23
C GLN A 270 -6.50 -3.36 -18.55
N LEU A 271 -7.72 -3.00 -18.20
CA LEU A 271 -8.03 -1.75 -17.50
C LEU A 271 -8.55 -2.04 -16.11
N TYR A 272 -7.77 -1.69 -15.11
CA TYR A 272 -8.12 -1.80 -13.69
C TYR A 272 -8.61 -0.47 -13.16
N LEU A 273 -9.47 -0.50 -12.16
CA LEU A 273 -10.01 0.69 -11.53
C LEU A 273 -10.11 0.50 -10.01
N GLY A 274 -9.58 1.45 -9.27
CA GLY A 274 -9.53 1.42 -7.83
C GLY A 274 -8.11 1.57 -7.26
N PRO A 275 -7.95 1.65 -5.93
CA PRO A 275 -6.65 1.79 -5.28
C PRO A 275 -5.75 0.58 -5.56
N LEU A 276 -4.44 0.80 -5.54
CA LEU A 276 -3.48 -0.30 -5.62
C LEU A 276 -3.52 -1.12 -4.33
N GLY A 277 -4.06 -2.34 -4.41
CA GLY A 277 -4.02 -3.29 -3.31
C GLY A 277 -2.58 -3.67 -2.95
N SER A 278 -2.30 -3.86 -1.67
CA SER A 278 -1.00 -4.35 -1.20
C SER A 278 -0.95 -5.87 -1.19
N THR A 279 -1.98 -6.49 -0.66
CA THR A 279 -2.15 -7.94 -0.55
C THR A 279 -3.60 -8.30 -0.86
N GLY A 280 -3.84 -9.39 -1.59
CA GLY A 280 -5.19 -9.94 -1.77
C GLY A 280 -6.06 -9.27 -2.84
N GLU A 281 -7.36 -9.28 -2.64
CA GLU A 281 -8.43 -9.42 -3.62
C GLU A 281 -8.82 -8.23 -4.51
N ASP A 282 -8.23 -7.04 -4.43
CA ASP A 282 -8.65 -5.88 -5.24
C ASP A 282 -8.04 -5.85 -6.65
N THR A 283 -8.29 -6.92 -7.42
CA THR A 283 -7.92 -7.03 -8.85
C THR A 283 -9.09 -6.78 -9.78
N ARG A 284 -9.97 -5.85 -9.45
CA ARG A 284 -11.13 -5.58 -10.30
C ARG A 284 -10.73 -4.87 -11.58
N CYS A 285 -10.89 -5.56 -12.71
CA CYS A 285 -10.77 -4.95 -14.03
C CYS A 285 -12.12 -4.70 -14.68
N LEU A 286 -12.07 -3.81 -15.63
CA LEU A 286 -13.21 -3.49 -16.48
C LEU A 286 -13.44 -4.61 -17.48
N VAL A 287 -14.70 -5.07 -17.56
CA VAL A 287 -15.12 -6.21 -18.39
C VAL A 287 -16.36 -5.84 -19.18
N ASP A 288 -16.37 -6.23 -20.43
CA ASP A 288 -17.58 -6.29 -21.26
C ASP A 288 -18.08 -7.75 -21.29
N ASP A 289 -19.17 -8.00 -20.58
CA ASP A 289 -19.81 -9.35 -20.54
C ASP A 289 -20.66 -9.65 -21.78
N GLN A 290 -20.73 -8.72 -22.75
CA GLN A 290 -21.50 -8.77 -23.98
C GLN A 290 -23.04 -8.80 -23.79
N ILE A 291 -23.49 -8.74 -22.54
CA ILE A 291 -24.91 -8.75 -22.15
C ILE A 291 -25.34 -7.38 -21.66
N SER A 292 -24.62 -6.87 -20.68
CA SER A 292 -24.89 -5.56 -20.07
C SER A 292 -24.54 -4.41 -21.02
N HIS A 293 -25.29 -3.32 -20.93
CA HIS A 293 -24.89 -2.04 -21.52
C HIS A 293 -23.97 -1.23 -20.58
N LEU A 294 -23.76 -1.69 -19.35
CA LEU A 294 -22.88 -1.05 -18.38
C LEU A 294 -21.58 -1.82 -18.25
N PRO A 295 -20.43 -1.12 -18.19
CA PRO A 295 -19.14 -1.76 -18.00
C PRO A 295 -19.04 -2.37 -16.60
N GLN A 296 -18.72 -3.66 -16.55
CA GLN A 296 -18.67 -4.43 -15.31
C GLN A 296 -17.28 -4.36 -14.69
N LEU A 297 -17.22 -4.30 -13.36
CA LEU A 297 -15.99 -4.51 -12.59
C LEU A 297 -15.99 -5.91 -12.01
N ARG A 298 -15.09 -6.75 -12.47
CA ARG A 298 -14.97 -8.16 -12.08
C ARG A 298 -13.57 -8.48 -11.57
N ASP A 299 -13.47 -9.50 -10.74
CA ASP A 299 -12.18 -10.10 -10.43
C ASP A 299 -11.55 -10.66 -11.73
N CYS A 300 -10.45 -10.05 -12.15
CA CYS A 300 -9.80 -10.36 -13.41
C CYS A 300 -9.34 -11.81 -13.52
N GLU A 301 -8.97 -12.43 -12.41
CA GLU A 301 -8.50 -13.81 -12.39
C GLU A 301 -9.65 -14.80 -12.65
N LYS A 302 -10.87 -14.41 -12.27
CA LYS A 302 -12.09 -15.24 -12.47
C LYS A 302 -12.73 -15.06 -13.85
N VAL A 303 -12.29 -14.09 -14.65
CA VAL A 303 -12.80 -13.90 -16.02
C VAL A 303 -12.04 -14.82 -16.97
N SER A 304 -12.69 -15.89 -17.39
CA SER A 304 -12.11 -16.93 -18.26
C SER A 304 -11.88 -16.46 -19.70
N ASN A 305 -12.79 -15.65 -20.26
CA ASN A 305 -12.62 -15.09 -21.59
C ASN A 305 -11.74 -13.84 -21.54
N VAL A 306 -10.47 -14.01 -21.89
CA VAL A 306 -9.47 -12.92 -21.85
C VAL A 306 -9.90 -11.71 -22.70
N ARG A 307 -10.55 -11.94 -23.85
CA ARG A 307 -10.96 -10.85 -24.75
C ARG A 307 -12.01 -9.92 -24.14
N GLN A 308 -12.86 -10.42 -23.21
CA GLN A 308 -13.86 -9.61 -22.50
C GLN A 308 -13.22 -8.57 -21.56
N LYS A 309 -12.03 -8.84 -21.04
CA LYS A 309 -11.28 -7.92 -20.17
C LYS A 309 -10.13 -7.18 -20.88
N THR A 310 -10.00 -7.37 -22.21
CA THR A 310 -8.99 -6.69 -23.04
C THR A 310 -9.60 -5.51 -23.76
N TRP A 311 -8.95 -4.38 -23.66
CA TRP A 311 -9.34 -3.10 -24.26
C TRP A 311 -8.27 -2.61 -25.22
N LEU A 312 -8.65 -2.25 -26.41
CA LEU A 312 -7.78 -1.58 -27.38
C LEU A 312 -7.86 -0.09 -27.08
N PHE A 313 -6.73 0.48 -26.68
CA PHE A 313 -6.64 1.87 -26.27
C PHE A 313 -5.30 2.50 -26.64
N SER A 314 -5.36 3.74 -27.14
CA SER A 314 -4.25 4.68 -27.23
C SER A 314 -4.70 6.03 -26.71
N GLN A 315 -3.78 6.85 -26.20
CA GLN A 315 -4.09 8.17 -25.67
C GLN A 315 -4.78 9.04 -26.73
N ASN A 316 -5.87 9.70 -26.35
CA ASN A 316 -6.73 10.50 -27.21
C ASN A 316 -7.44 9.71 -28.33
N GLU A 317 -7.63 8.42 -28.17
CA GLU A 317 -8.41 7.57 -29.08
C GLU A 317 -9.57 6.89 -28.34
N SER A 318 -10.38 6.11 -29.07
CA SER A 318 -11.45 5.31 -28.51
C SER A 318 -10.90 4.22 -27.58
N MET A 319 -11.76 3.71 -26.71
CA MET A 319 -11.48 2.58 -25.86
C MET A 319 -12.45 1.46 -26.22
N GLU A 320 -11.97 0.51 -27.03
CA GLU A 320 -12.75 -0.56 -27.66
C GLU A 320 -12.49 -1.91 -26.98
N ASN A 321 -13.55 -2.67 -26.70
CA ASN A 321 -13.44 -4.00 -26.10
C ASN A 321 -13.06 -5.05 -27.15
N GLY A 322 -12.08 -5.89 -26.84
CA GLY A 322 -11.53 -6.90 -27.75
C GLY A 322 -12.48 -8.06 -28.07
N ALA A 323 -13.53 -8.31 -27.27
CA ALA A 323 -14.49 -9.38 -27.52
C ALA A 323 -15.69 -8.93 -28.34
N SER A 324 -16.26 -7.76 -28.01
CA SER A 324 -17.52 -7.27 -28.58
C SER A 324 -17.34 -6.24 -29.70
N GLY A 325 -16.18 -5.55 -29.73
CA GLY A 325 -15.98 -4.38 -30.57
C GLY A 325 -16.79 -3.13 -30.11
N ARG A 326 -17.46 -3.21 -28.95
CA ARG A 326 -18.15 -2.06 -28.36
C ARG A 326 -17.14 -1.11 -27.72
N CYS A 327 -17.44 0.17 -27.81
CA CYS A 327 -16.64 1.20 -27.15
C CYS A 327 -17.21 1.56 -25.77
N LEU A 328 -16.31 1.91 -24.90
CA LEU A 328 -16.64 2.60 -23.67
C LEU A 328 -16.97 4.05 -24.02
N GLU A 329 -18.17 4.52 -23.69
CA GLU A 329 -18.66 5.84 -24.08
C GLU A 329 -19.48 6.51 -22.97
N VAL A 330 -19.67 7.82 -23.08
CA VAL A 330 -20.46 8.63 -22.17
C VAL A 330 -21.69 9.14 -22.88
N VAL A 331 -22.86 8.94 -22.27
CA VAL A 331 -24.16 9.42 -22.79
C VAL A 331 -24.88 10.26 -21.74
N PRO A 332 -25.68 11.27 -22.16
CA PRO A 332 -26.57 11.97 -21.24
C PRO A 332 -27.60 11.03 -20.64
N ALA A 333 -27.79 11.10 -19.33
CA ALA A 333 -28.78 10.28 -18.63
C ALA A 333 -29.34 11.02 -17.39
N ASN A 334 -30.51 10.63 -16.94
CA ASN A 334 -31.10 11.13 -15.71
C ASN A 334 -30.54 10.38 -14.48
N VAL A 335 -29.26 10.56 -14.26
CA VAL A 335 -28.50 9.98 -13.13
C VAL A 335 -27.67 11.07 -12.46
N ASN A 336 -27.01 10.74 -11.36
CA ASN A 336 -26.06 11.64 -10.69
C ASN A 336 -25.06 12.18 -11.73
N PHE A 337 -24.84 13.50 -11.70
CA PHE A 337 -23.96 14.23 -12.62
C PHE A 337 -24.38 14.25 -14.10
N GLY A 338 -25.60 13.77 -14.44
CA GLY A 338 -26.20 13.91 -15.77
C GLY A 338 -25.58 13.09 -16.89
N GLN A 339 -24.63 12.22 -16.59
CA GLN A 339 -23.88 11.42 -17.55
C GLN A 339 -23.75 9.97 -17.08
N LEU A 340 -23.89 9.04 -18.00
CA LEU A 340 -23.78 7.60 -17.76
C LEU A 340 -22.65 7.00 -18.60
N LEU A 341 -21.86 6.14 -17.98
CA LEU A 341 -20.84 5.32 -18.65
C LEU A 341 -21.51 4.09 -19.24
N VAL A 342 -21.34 3.85 -20.54
CA VAL A 342 -22.01 2.79 -21.28
C VAL A 342 -21.08 2.04 -22.22
N LEU A 343 -21.49 0.86 -22.64
CA LEU A 343 -20.93 0.04 -23.71
C LEU A 343 -21.87 0.07 -24.91
N GLN A 344 -21.43 0.65 -26.02
CA GLN A 344 -22.22 0.78 -27.25
C GLN A 344 -21.33 0.79 -28.51
N PRO A 345 -21.89 0.76 -29.75
CA PRO A 345 -21.12 0.97 -30.95
C PRO A 345 -20.33 2.29 -30.89
N CYS A 346 -19.08 2.25 -31.35
CA CYS A 346 -18.17 3.38 -31.24
C CYS A 346 -18.69 4.63 -32.00
N THR A 347 -18.74 5.77 -31.32
CA THR A 347 -19.15 7.07 -31.90
C THR A 347 -17.98 8.03 -32.07
N GLY A 348 -16.76 7.59 -31.80
CA GLY A 348 -15.53 8.38 -31.91
C GLY A 348 -15.21 9.22 -30.68
N GLN A 349 -15.81 8.92 -29.52
CA GLN A 349 -15.40 9.55 -28.28
C GLN A 349 -13.97 9.15 -27.91
N LYS A 350 -13.24 10.08 -27.32
CA LYS A 350 -11.83 9.91 -27.02
C LYS A 350 -11.60 9.84 -25.51
N TRP A 351 -10.65 9.02 -25.11
CA TRP A 351 -10.26 8.83 -23.73
C TRP A 351 -8.83 9.26 -23.47
N THR A 352 -8.57 9.73 -22.28
CA THR A 352 -7.21 10.02 -21.78
C THR A 352 -7.02 9.41 -20.41
N ILE A 353 -5.83 8.87 -20.16
CA ILE A 353 -5.37 8.47 -18.84
C ILE A 353 -4.23 9.42 -18.45
N LYS A 354 -4.29 9.96 -17.26
CA LYS A 354 -3.49 11.11 -16.82
C LYS A 354 -1.98 10.95 -17.00
N ASN A 355 -1.42 9.81 -16.62
CA ASN A 355 0.02 9.58 -16.58
C ASN A 355 0.42 8.40 -17.49
N THR A 356 1.62 8.47 -18.05
CA THR A 356 2.20 7.41 -18.87
C THR A 356 3.55 7.02 -18.28
N ILE A 357 3.80 5.71 -18.11
CA ILE A 357 5.11 5.19 -17.77
C ILE A 357 5.87 5.01 -19.09
N ARG A 358 6.89 5.82 -19.29
CA ARG A 358 7.82 5.59 -20.41
C ARG A 358 8.62 4.34 -20.06
N GLN A 359 8.41 3.26 -20.81
CA GLN A 359 9.33 2.13 -20.76
C GLN A 359 10.70 2.67 -21.16
N GLN A 360 11.66 2.72 -20.25
CA GLN A 360 13.05 2.85 -20.64
C GLN A 360 13.34 1.61 -21.49
N LEU A 361 13.52 1.82 -22.77
CA LEU A 361 14.05 0.79 -23.67
C LEU A 361 15.34 0.32 -23.02
N LEU A 362 15.31 -0.91 -22.50
CA LEU A 362 16.51 -1.62 -22.08
C LEU A 362 17.35 -1.81 -23.35
N THR A 363 18.26 -0.86 -23.59
CA THR A 363 19.33 -0.99 -24.58
C THR A 363 20.52 -1.73 -23.97
#